data_1db3fe38662f9447ed58109c1248582e
#
_entry.id   1db3fe38662f9447ed58109c1248582e
#
_cell.length_a   1.000
_cell.length_b   1.000
_cell.length_c   1.000
_cell.angle_alpha   90.00
_cell.angle_beta   90.00
_cell.angle_gamma   90.00
#
_symmetry.space_group_name_H-M   'P 1'
#
loop_
_entity.id
_entity.type
_entity.pdbx_description
1 polymer ?
#
loop_
_entity_poly.entity_id
_entity_poly.type
_entity_poly.pdbx_seq_one_letter_code
_entity_poly.pdbx_strand_id
1 'polypeptide(L)'
;MALTLTATKTSSVKPEKDYSYRTFFIKKRNGSKRKICAPSPDLLKLQRTALPNMVAQFIKREQELLGSEIFHGFIPGRNIVTCAQLHKNLAHTITLDISNCFDSISYEMLKLPKDSRYIEHETFCLAQGFATSPILSALYLLDPIAELVKLVRYIDPKGIITVYADDIQISLTEQSYDTLNRLITYATFIMKKYHLAINPKKTRIRHSKYGNRKILGIQVGSDLNPSRKLKKKIRAARHQKNGPSLGGLVTASRMMLPKARR
;
A
#
# COMPACT_ATOMS: atom_id res chain seq x y z
N MET A 1 -41.50 2.20 64.42
CA MET A 1 -41.43 2.81 63.06
C MET A 1 -40.00 2.69 62.56
N ALA A 2 -39.76 1.72 61.71
CA ALA A 2 -38.43 1.47 61.16
C ALA A 2 -38.34 2.14 59.76
N LEU A 3 -37.40 3.04 59.60
CA LEU A 3 -37.07 3.69 58.28
C LEU A 3 -36.23 2.74 57.42
N THR A 4 -36.85 2.21 56.37
CA THR A 4 -36.18 1.40 55.37
C THR A 4 -35.53 2.33 54.36
N LEU A 5 -34.19 2.46 54.38
CA LEU A 5 -33.39 3.13 53.33
C LEU A 5 -33.26 2.21 52.13
N THR A 6 -34.00 2.52 51.07
CA THR A 6 -33.81 1.89 49.75
C THR A 6 -32.54 2.42 49.13
N ALA A 7 -31.52 1.55 48.98
CA ALA A 7 -30.31 1.83 48.24
C ALA A 7 -30.65 1.92 46.72
N THR A 8 -30.58 3.10 46.16
CA THR A 8 -30.64 3.33 44.72
C THR A 8 -29.40 2.72 44.07
N LYS A 9 -29.58 1.64 43.31
CA LYS A 9 -28.56 1.11 42.41
C LYS A 9 -28.21 2.18 41.37
N THR A 10 -27.06 2.82 41.52
CA THR A 10 -26.46 3.61 40.43
C THR A 10 -26.11 2.67 39.30
N SER A 11 -26.91 2.66 38.25
CA SER A 11 -26.58 2.03 36.99
C SER A 11 -25.35 2.73 36.43
N SER A 12 -24.20 2.05 36.38
CA SER A 12 -23.00 2.53 35.69
C SER A 12 -23.30 2.58 34.21
N VAL A 13 -23.71 3.74 33.69
CA VAL A 13 -23.82 4.00 32.27
C VAL A 13 -22.41 3.87 31.73
N LYS A 14 -22.15 2.86 30.87
CA LYS A 14 -20.88 2.75 30.15
C LYS A 14 -20.73 4.01 29.31
N PRO A 15 -19.56 4.68 29.36
CA PRO A 15 -19.36 5.87 28.55
C PRO A 15 -19.60 5.53 27.07
N GLU A 16 -20.33 6.40 26.39
CA GLU A 16 -20.61 6.27 24.96
C GLU A 16 -19.29 6.26 24.18
N LYS A 17 -19.14 5.33 23.23
CA LYS A 17 -17.91 5.19 22.46
C LYS A 17 -17.75 6.36 21.51
N ASP A 18 -16.59 7.00 21.56
CA ASP A 18 -16.22 8.08 20.65
C ASP A 18 -15.63 7.53 19.34
N TYR A 19 -16.40 7.60 18.27
CA TYR A 19 -15.96 7.23 16.92
C TYR A 19 -15.57 8.43 16.06
N SER A 20 -15.18 9.53 16.65
CA SER A 20 -14.68 10.72 15.96
C SER A 20 -13.27 10.55 15.40
N TYR A 21 -12.83 11.50 14.61
CA TYR A 21 -11.46 11.64 14.15
C TYR A 21 -11.07 13.12 14.08
N ARG A 22 -9.78 13.40 14.24
CA ARG A 22 -9.22 14.75 14.10
C ARG A 22 -8.50 14.87 12.77
N THR A 23 -8.78 15.94 12.03
CA THR A 23 -8.13 16.24 10.76
C THR A 23 -6.99 17.22 10.94
N PHE A 24 -5.85 16.96 10.28
CA PHE A 24 -4.73 17.87 10.15
C PHE A 24 -4.00 17.68 8.83
N PHE A 25 -3.10 18.63 8.49
CA PHE A 25 -2.40 18.64 7.21
C PHE A 25 -0.89 18.46 7.40
N ILE A 26 -0.27 17.61 6.57
CA ILE A 26 1.18 17.43 6.50
C ILE A 26 1.68 17.96 5.15
N LYS A 27 2.74 18.76 5.16
CA LYS A 27 3.37 19.29 3.94
C LYS A 27 4.08 18.17 3.17
N LYS A 28 3.74 17.99 1.89
CA LYS A 28 4.46 17.09 0.96
C LYS A 28 5.76 17.77 0.49
N ARG A 29 6.70 16.98 -0.08
CA ARG A 29 7.96 17.50 -0.63
C ARG A 29 7.80 18.54 -1.74
N ASN A 30 6.72 18.42 -2.52
CA ASN A 30 6.39 19.36 -3.59
C ASN A 30 5.63 20.60 -3.12
N GLY A 31 5.55 20.83 -1.80
CA GLY A 31 4.85 21.96 -1.20
C GLY A 31 3.35 21.79 -1.00
N SER A 32 2.69 20.86 -1.67
CA SER A 32 1.26 20.57 -1.46
C SER A 32 0.99 19.97 -0.08
N LYS A 33 -0.23 20.06 0.41
CA LYS A 33 -0.67 19.49 1.70
C LYS A 33 -1.28 18.11 1.51
N ARG A 34 -1.16 17.28 2.53
CA ARG A 34 -1.80 15.97 2.66
C ARG A 34 -2.73 16.01 3.87
N LYS A 35 -4.02 15.78 3.67
CA LYS A 35 -5.01 15.64 4.74
C LYS A 35 -4.78 14.31 5.46
N ILE A 36 -4.73 14.34 6.78
CA ILE A 36 -4.62 13.15 7.63
C ILE A 36 -5.80 13.15 8.59
N CYS A 37 -6.50 12.04 8.66
CA CYS A 37 -7.57 11.80 9.63
C CYS A 37 -7.04 10.90 10.74
N ALA A 38 -6.79 11.45 11.91
CA ALA A 38 -6.35 10.69 13.08
C ALA A 38 -7.58 10.20 13.86
N PRO A 39 -7.87 8.88 13.87
CA PRO A 39 -9.04 8.35 14.56
C PRO A 39 -8.90 8.51 16.07
N SER A 40 -10.03 8.66 16.77
CA SER A 40 -10.10 8.55 18.22
C SER A 40 -9.63 7.16 18.69
N PRO A 41 -9.29 6.97 19.98
CA PRO A 41 -8.89 5.66 20.49
C PRO A 41 -9.93 4.56 20.24
N ASP A 42 -11.21 4.86 20.40
CA ASP A 42 -12.29 3.90 20.18
C ASP A 42 -12.47 3.55 18.71
N LEU A 43 -12.43 4.54 17.81
CA LEU A 43 -12.47 4.31 16.38
C LEU A 43 -11.26 3.49 15.92
N LEU A 44 -10.07 3.82 16.40
CA LEU A 44 -8.85 3.07 16.07
C LEU A 44 -8.94 1.61 16.56
N LYS A 45 -9.45 1.40 17.78
CA LYS A 45 -9.67 0.05 18.33
C LYS A 45 -10.64 -0.75 17.48
N LEU A 46 -11.77 -0.15 17.08
CA LEU A 46 -12.75 -0.78 16.19
C LEU A 46 -12.10 -1.19 14.86
N GLN A 47 -11.39 -0.26 14.20
CA GLN A 47 -10.72 -0.53 12.94
C GLN A 47 -9.65 -1.62 13.06
N ARG A 48 -8.83 -1.61 14.12
CA ARG A 48 -7.82 -2.64 14.38
C ARG A 48 -8.42 -4.01 14.68
N THR A 49 -9.58 -4.06 15.31
CA THR A 49 -10.29 -5.32 15.57
C THR A 49 -10.84 -5.94 14.27
N ALA A 50 -11.31 -5.13 13.34
CA ALA A 50 -11.80 -5.60 12.04
C ALA A 50 -10.67 -5.99 11.06
N LEU A 51 -9.49 -5.38 11.20
CA LEU A 51 -8.39 -5.50 10.25
C LEU A 51 -7.93 -6.95 9.97
N PRO A 52 -7.74 -7.85 10.95
CA PRO A 52 -7.32 -9.23 10.67
C PRO A 52 -8.28 -9.98 9.75
N ASN A 53 -9.59 -9.81 9.95
CA ASN A 53 -10.60 -10.45 9.10
C ASN A 53 -10.58 -9.87 7.67
N MET A 54 -10.45 -8.54 7.53
CA MET A 54 -10.31 -7.91 6.21
C MET A 54 -9.07 -8.40 5.47
N VAL A 55 -7.94 -8.54 6.17
CA VAL A 55 -6.70 -9.08 5.60
C VAL A 55 -6.87 -10.53 5.18
N ALA A 56 -7.52 -11.38 5.97
CA ALA A 56 -7.77 -12.78 5.62
C ALA A 56 -8.67 -12.89 4.37
N GLN A 57 -9.73 -12.09 4.29
CA GLN A 57 -10.60 -12.02 3.11
C GLN A 57 -9.84 -11.53 1.88
N PHE A 58 -8.99 -10.52 2.03
CA PHE A 58 -8.14 -10.03 0.95
C PHE A 58 -7.22 -11.13 0.41
N ILE A 59 -6.46 -11.81 1.29
CA ILE A 59 -5.50 -12.86 0.89
C ILE A 59 -6.23 -13.99 0.14
N LYS A 60 -7.39 -14.42 0.65
CA LYS A 60 -8.22 -15.44 -0.01
C LYS A 60 -8.62 -14.97 -1.41
N ARG A 61 -9.16 -13.76 -1.54
CA ARG A 61 -9.62 -13.22 -2.82
C ARG A 61 -8.48 -12.94 -3.79
N GLU A 62 -7.31 -12.49 -3.31
CA GLU A 62 -6.11 -12.34 -4.12
C GLU A 62 -5.69 -13.69 -4.72
N GLN A 63 -5.65 -14.74 -3.91
CA GLN A 63 -5.29 -16.08 -4.37
C GLN A 63 -6.29 -16.63 -5.40
N GLU A 64 -7.60 -16.46 -5.15
CA GLU A 64 -8.66 -16.91 -6.06
C GLU A 64 -8.61 -16.18 -7.41
N LEU A 65 -8.34 -14.86 -7.40
CA LEU A 65 -8.42 -14.01 -8.59
C LEU A 65 -7.11 -13.96 -9.39
N LEU A 66 -5.97 -13.95 -8.70
CA LEU A 66 -4.65 -13.71 -9.30
C LEU A 66 -3.75 -14.96 -9.30
N GLY A 67 -4.03 -15.95 -8.45
CA GLY A 67 -3.24 -17.17 -8.30
C GLY A 67 -1.81 -16.93 -7.79
N SER A 68 -1.51 -15.72 -7.31
CA SER A 68 -0.16 -15.32 -6.89
C SER A 68 -0.18 -14.10 -5.98
N GLU A 69 0.88 -13.93 -5.18
CA GLU A 69 1.08 -12.79 -4.30
C GLU A 69 1.56 -11.57 -5.09
N ILE A 70 0.65 -10.66 -5.39
CA ILE A 70 0.92 -9.45 -6.16
C ILE A 70 1.02 -8.22 -5.27
N PHE A 71 0.17 -8.15 -4.24
CA PHE A 71 0.15 -7.01 -3.32
C PHE A 71 1.14 -7.23 -2.16
N HIS A 72 2.07 -6.29 -1.98
CA HIS A 72 3.12 -6.36 -0.95
C HIS A 72 3.03 -5.26 0.10
N GLY A 73 2.20 -4.24 -0.12
CA GLY A 73 2.00 -3.16 0.84
C GLY A 73 0.96 -3.52 1.89
N PHE A 74 1.28 -3.31 3.18
CA PHE A 74 0.38 -3.48 4.32
C PHE A 74 -0.17 -4.90 4.54
N ILE A 75 0.41 -5.91 3.90
CA ILE A 75 0.05 -7.32 4.05
C ILE A 75 1.08 -8.00 4.98
N PRO A 76 0.65 -8.73 6.02
CA PRO A 76 1.57 -9.44 6.90
C PRO A 76 2.50 -10.38 6.14
N GLY A 77 3.78 -10.42 6.54
CA GLY A 77 4.81 -11.24 5.89
C GLY A 77 5.37 -10.67 4.59
N ARG A 78 4.73 -9.64 4.00
CA ARG A 78 5.18 -9.01 2.75
C ARG A 78 5.77 -7.62 3.02
N ASN A 79 6.72 -7.21 2.19
CA ASN A 79 7.43 -5.93 2.35
C ASN A 79 8.08 -5.48 1.04
N ILE A 80 8.78 -4.34 1.06
CA ILE A 80 9.48 -3.79 -0.12
C ILE A 80 10.54 -4.73 -0.69
N VAL A 81 11.13 -5.61 0.12
CA VAL A 81 12.16 -6.57 -0.33
C VAL A 81 11.50 -7.74 -1.04
N THR A 82 10.45 -8.33 -0.46
CA THR A 82 9.67 -9.40 -1.10
C THR A 82 9.09 -8.94 -2.44
N CYS A 83 8.60 -7.69 -2.50
CA CYS A 83 8.16 -7.05 -3.73
C CYS A 83 9.31 -6.99 -4.76
N ALA A 84 10.46 -6.42 -4.40
CA ALA A 84 11.59 -6.23 -5.31
C ALA A 84 12.23 -7.54 -5.79
N GLN A 85 12.19 -8.61 -4.97
CA GLN A 85 12.76 -9.93 -5.33
C GLN A 85 12.14 -10.54 -6.56
N LEU A 86 10.84 -10.35 -6.78
CA LEU A 86 10.12 -10.89 -7.92
C LEU A 86 10.59 -10.29 -9.26
N HIS A 87 11.12 -9.08 -9.24
CA HIS A 87 11.53 -8.35 -10.44
C HIS A 87 12.99 -8.56 -10.86
N LYS A 88 13.70 -9.52 -10.29
CA LYS A 88 15.09 -9.83 -10.66
C LYS A 88 15.17 -10.36 -12.08
N ASN A 89 16.34 -10.16 -12.70
CA ASN A 89 16.72 -10.72 -14.01
C ASN A 89 15.78 -10.35 -15.18
N LEU A 90 14.97 -9.30 -15.05
CA LEU A 90 14.14 -8.77 -16.13
C LEU A 90 14.79 -7.51 -16.73
N ALA A 91 14.50 -7.20 -18.00
CA ALA A 91 15.14 -6.10 -18.71
C ALA A 91 14.50 -4.75 -18.37
N HIS A 92 13.19 -4.66 -18.49
CA HIS A 92 12.45 -3.42 -18.28
C HIS A 92 11.74 -3.36 -16.94
N THR A 93 11.52 -2.16 -16.42
CA THR A 93 10.61 -1.88 -15.32
C THR A 93 9.80 -0.63 -15.61
N ILE A 94 8.48 -0.75 -15.59
CA ILE A 94 7.53 0.34 -15.61
C ILE A 94 7.06 0.57 -14.18
N THR A 95 7.15 1.81 -13.71
CA THR A 95 6.57 2.26 -12.44
C THR A 95 5.37 3.12 -12.74
N LEU A 96 4.22 2.78 -12.18
CA LEU A 96 2.98 3.57 -12.24
C LEU A 96 2.57 3.93 -10.81
N ASP A 97 2.00 5.12 -10.62
CA ASP A 97 1.53 5.63 -9.34
C ASP A 97 0.08 6.07 -9.49
N ILE A 98 -0.80 5.61 -8.61
CA ILE A 98 -2.21 6.01 -8.62
C ILE A 98 -2.34 7.36 -7.91
N SER A 99 -2.84 8.37 -8.64
CA SER A 99 -3.05 9.70 -8.09
C SER A 99 -4.11 9.69 -6.99
N ASN A 100 -3.79 10.22 -5.82
CA ASN A 100 -4.72 10.37 -4.70
C ASN A 100 -5.54 9.10 -4.41
N CYS A 101 -4.92 7.92 -4.46
CA CYS A 101 -5.55 6.61 -4.44
C CYS A 101 -6.67 6.51 -3.39
N PHE A 102 -6.40 6.87 -2.12
CA PHE A 102 -7.39 6.78 -1.05
C PHE A 102 -8.56 7.75 -1.26
N ASP A 103 -8.26 9.00 -1.62
CA ASP A 103 -9.26 10.04 -1.83
C ASP A 103 -10.14 9.76 -3.08
N SER A 104 -9.72 8.83 -3.95
CA SER A 104 -10.45 8.41 -5.15
C SER A 104 -11.35 7.20 -4.93
N ILE A 105 -11.28 6.51 -3.78
CA ILE A 105 -12.05 5.31 -3.50
C ILE A 105 -13.16 5.63 -2.51
N SER A 106 -14.39 5.72 -3.00
CA SER A 106 -15.58 6.04 -2.20
C SER A 106 -16.19 4.81 -1.51
N TYR A 107 -17.09 5.06 -0.56
CA TYR A 107 -17.87 4.01 0.11
C TYR A 107 -18.71 3.19 -0.88
N GLU A 108 -19.25 3.82 -1.93
CA GLU A 108 -20.05 3.15 -2.96
C GLU A 108 -19.21 2.12 -3.74
N MET A 109 -18.01 2.51 -4.14
CA MET A 109 -17.06 1.62 -4.83
C MET A 109 -16.69 0.41 -3.98
N LEU A 110 -16.62 0.58 -2.66
CA LEU A 110 -16.34 -0.48 -1.70
C LEU A 110 -17.60 -1.26 -1.28
N LYS A 111 -18.80 -0.83 -1.73
CA LYS A 111 -20.10 -1.36 -1.29
C LYS A 111 -20.27 -1.32 0.23
N LEU A 112 -19.74 -0.28 0.87
CA LEU A 112 -19.87 -0.02 2.30
C LEU A 112 -21.11 0.86 2.56
N PRO A 113 -21.74 0.78 3.76
CA PRO A 113 -22.72 1.75 4.20
C PRO A 113 -22.12 3.16 4.27
N LYS A 114 -22.92 4.18 3.97
CA LYS A 114 -22.49 5.60 3.97
C LYS A 114 -22.01 6.08 5.35
N ASP A 115 -22.58 5.52 6.42
CA ASP A 115 -22.21 5.79 7.82
C ASP A 115 -21.10 4.87 8.34
N SER A 116 -20.43 4.15 7.44
CA SER A 116 -19.35 3.24 7.79
C SER A 116 -18.22 3.93 8.58
N ARG A 117 -17.74 3.27 9.64
CA ARG A 117 -16.60 3.75 10.44
C ARG A 117 -15.23 3.53 9.77
N TYR A 118 -15.23 3.14 8.49
CA TYR A 118 -14.03 2.84 7.70
C TYR A 118 -13.73 3.90 6.64
N ILE A 119 -14.62 4.89 6.47
CA ILE A 119 -14.49 6.00 5.53
C ILE A 119 -14.48 7.35 6.24
N GLU A 120 -14.01 8.37 5.57
CA GLU A 120 -14.07 9.76 6.02
C GLU A 120 -15.43 10.36 5.66
N HIS A 121 -16.09 11.02 6.63
CA HIS A 121 -17.51 11.41 6.49
C HIS A 121 -17.73 12.71 5.72
N GLU A 122 -16.71 13.51 5.45
CA GLU A 122 -16.83 14.71 4.63
C GLU A 122 -16.76 14.38 3.13
N THR A 123 -15.79 13.54 2.74
CA THR A 123 -15.54 13.15 1.35
C THR A 123 -16.19 11.84 0.95
N PHE A 124 -16.63 11.06 1.94
CA PHE A 124 -17.14 9.69 1.78
C PHE A 124 -16.18 8.73 1.09
N CYS A 125 -14.88 9.01 1.20
CA CYS A 125 -13.78 8.22 0.63
C CYS A 125 -12.91 7.60 1.73
N LEU A 126 -11.92 6.79 1.32
CA LEU A 126 -10.91 6.26 2.24
C LEU A 126 -10.07 7.40 2.81
N ALA A 127 -9.88 7.39 4.13
CA ALA A 127 -9.08 8.39 4.83
C ALA A 127 -7.60 8.01 4.94
N GLN A 128 -6.70 8.94 4.71
CA GLN A 128 -5.30 8.76 5.07
C GLN A 128 -5.14 8.88 6.59
N GLY A 129 -4.75 7.79 7.24
CA GLY A 129 -4.59 7.71 8.70
C GLY A 129 -5.52 6.69 9.36
N PHE A 130 -6.59 6.23 8.71
CA PHE A 130 -7.39 5.11 9.20
C PHE A 130 -6.64 3.79 9.04
N ALA A 131 -6.73 2.92 10.05
CA ALA A 131 -6.00 1.65 10.06
C ALA A 131 -6.48 0.68 8.96
N THR A 132 -7.72 0.77 8.52
CA THR A 132 -8.34 -0.09 7.52
C THR A 132 -8.20 0.42 6.09
N SER A 133 -7.90 1.71 5.86
CA SER A 133 -7.81 2.27 4.51
C SER A 133 -6.84 1.54 3.59
N PRO A 134 -5.65 1.09 4.04
CA PRO A 134 -4.72 0.36 3.18
C PRO A 134 -5.29 -0.95 2.66
N ILE A 135 -5.94 -1.75 3.51
CA ILE A 135 -6.50 -3.04 3.09
C ILE A 135 -7.76 -2.88 2.23
N LEU A 136 -8.58 -1.87 2.53
CA LEU A 136 -9.77 -1.55 1.73
C LEU A 136 -9.37 -1.06 0.33
N SER A 137 -8.32 -0.25 0.22
CA SER A 137 -7.79 0.14 -1.08
C SER A 137 -7.23 -1.05 -1.85
N ALA A 138 -6.51 -1.97 -1.19
CA ALA A 138 -6.03 -3.19 -1.81
C ALA A 138 -7.17 -4.09 -2.31
N LEU A 139 -8.26 -4.24 -1.53
CA LEU A 139 -9.46 -4.96 -1.93
C LEU A 139 -10.11 -4.36 -3.19
N TYR A 140 -10.20 -3.02 -3.26
CA TYR A 140 -10.73 -2.34 -4.44
C TYR A 140 -9.83 -2.52 -5.66
N LEU A 141 -8.52 -2.47 -5.47
CA LEU A 141 -7.53 -2.60 -6.54
C LEU A 141 -7.41 -4.02 -7.12
N LEU A 142 -7.96 -5.05 -6.47
CA LEU A 142 -7.87 -6.43 -6.98
C LEU A 142 -8.40 -6.57 -8.41
N ASP A 143 -9.58 -6.02 -8.70
CA ASP A 143 -10.22 -6.18 -10.01
C ASP A 143 -9.44 -5.47 -11.14
N PRO A 144 -9.08 -4.16 -11.04
CA PRO A 144 -8.27 -3.51 -12.06
C PRO A 144 -6.87 -4.14 -12.20
N ILE A 145 -6.27 -4.61 -11.11
CA ILE A 145 -4.98 -5.30 -11.17
C ILE A 145 -5.11 -6.66 -11.84
N ALA A 146 -6.21 -7.39 -11.65
CA ALA A 146 -6.45 -8.66 -12.36
C ALA A 146 -6.53 -8.46 -13.89
N GLU A 147 -7.20 -7.40 -14.36
CA GLU A 147 -7.19 -7.05 -15.79
C GLU A 147 -5.78 -6.73 -16.27
N LEU A 148 -5.03 -5.95 -15.50
CA LEU A 148 -3.66 -5.58 -15.83
C LEU A 148 -2.71 -6.79 -15.83
N VAL A 149 -2.87 -7.74 -14.92
CA VAL A 149 -2.11 -9.00 -14.90
C VAL A 149 -2.32 -9.80 -16.17
N LYS A 150 -3.58 -9.93 -16.63
CA LYS A 150 -3.90 -10.62 -17.88
C LYS A 150 -3.20 -9.96 -19.08
N LEU A 151 -3.23 -8.63 -19.15
CA LEU A 151 -2.56 -7.87 -20.18
C LEU A 151 -1.05 -8.06 -20.14
N VAL A 152 -0.42 -7.95 -18.97
CA VAL A 152 1.02 -8.15 -18.79
C VAL A 152 1.44 -9.54 -19.22
N ARG A 153 0.72 -10.59 -18.80
CA ARG A 153 1.01 -11.99 -19.18
C ARG A 153 0.78 -12.28 -20.65
N TYR A 154 -0.17 -11.58 -21.30
CA TYR A 154 -0.38 -11.66 -22.74
C TYR A 154 0.79 -11.07 -23.53
N ILE A 155 1.33 -9.94 -23.08
CA ILE A 155 2.49 -9.27 -23.73
C ILE A 155 3.79 -10.05 -23.46
N ASP A 156 3.96 -10.50 -22.23
CA ASP A 156 5.16 -11.21 -21.78
C ASP A 156 4.77 -12.27 -20.72
N PRO A 157 4.78 -13.57 -21.08
CA PRO A 157 4.47 -14.64 -20.13
C PRO A 157 5.39 -14.68 -18.88
N LYS A 158 6.62 -14.09 -18.99
CA LYS A 158 7.56 -13.92 -17.87
C LYS A 158 7.39 -12.57 -17.16
N GLY A 159 6.45 -11.74 -17.62
CA GLY A 159 6.18 -10.44 -17.05
C GLY A 159 5.71 -10.54 -15.59
N ILE A 160 6.25 -9.70 -14.75
CA ILE A 160 5.95 -9.61 -13.32
C ILE A 160 5.26 -8.28 -13.02
N ILE A 161 4.20 -8.36 -12.26
CA ILE A 161 3.51 -7.20 -11.70
C ILE A 161 3.47 -7.31 -10.18
N THR A 162 3.73 -6.21 -9.48
CA THR A 162 3.50 -6.10 -8.03
C THR A 162 2.90 -4.75 -7.68
N VAL A 163 2.18 -4.73 -6.55
CA VAL A 163 1.53 -3.53 -6.02
C VAL A 163 2.02 -3.29 -4.59
N TYR A 164 2.40 -2.06 -4.30
CA TYR A 164 2.74 -1.62 -2.96
C TYR A 164 1.99 -0.32 -2.65
N ALA A 165 0.88 -0.42 -1.94
CA ALA A 165 -0.07 0.67 -1.75
C ALA A 165 -0.62 1.19 -3.10
N ASP A 166 -0.23 2.41 -3.47
CA ASP A 166 -0.57 3.12 -4.70
C ASP A 166 0.49 2.97 -5.83
N ASP A 167 1.64 2.36 -5.51
CA ASP A 167 2.72 2.12 -6.47
C ASP A 167 2.55 0.75 -7.17
N ILE A 168 2.37 0.74 -8.49
CA ILE A 168 2.34 -0.45 -9.34
C ILE A 168 3.69 -0.58 -10.04
N GLN A 169 4.30 -1.76 -9.95
CA GLN A 169 5.57 -2.08 -10.61
C GLN A 169 5.36 -3.21 -11.60
N ILE A 170 5.72 -2.99 -12.87
CA ILE A 170 5.66 -4.00 -13.92
C ILE A 170 7.08 -4.20 -14.44
N SER A 171 7.57 -5.43 -14.45
CA SER A 171 8.86 -5.76 -15.08
C SER A 171 8.67 -6.80 -16.16
N LEU A 172 9.36 -6.62 -17.26
CA LEU A 172 9.26 -7.40 -18.50
C LEU A 172 10.65 -7.84 -18.95
N THR A 173 10.71 -8.91 -19.75
CA THR A 173 11.86 -9.24 -20.56
C THR A 173 12.12 -8.14 -21.59
N GLU A 174 13.01 -8.36 -22.56
CA GLU A 174 13.29 -7.36 -23.57
C GLU A 174 12.03 -7.07 -24.41
N GLN A 175 11.68 -5.79 -24.53
CA GLN A 175 10.51 -5.30 -25.25
C GLN A 175 10.84 -4.01 -26.01
N SER A 176 10.11 -3.73 -27.08
CA SER A 176 10.20 -2.45 -27.77
C SER A 176 9.62 -1.31 -26.92
N TYR A 177 10.12 -0.10 -27.10
CA TYR A 177 9.55 1.08 -26.42
C TYR A 177 8.10 1.34 -26.82
N ASP A 178 7.71 0.99 -28.04
CA ASP A 178 6.32 1.07 -28.50
C ASP A 178 5.42 0.14 -27.66
N THR A 179 5.81 -1.12 -27.47
CA THR A 179 5.10 -2.07 -26.61
C THR A 179 4.96 -1.55 -25.18
N LEU A 180 6.03 -0.97 -24.62
CA LEU A 180 6.00 -0.43 -23.25
C LEU A 180 5.04 0.77 -23.14
N ASN A 181 5.03 1.67 -24.12
CA ASN A 181 4.13 2.82 -24.15
C ASN A 181 2.67 2.39 -24.32
N ARG A 182 2.41 1.42 -25.22
CA ARG A 182 1.06 0.83 -25.35
C ARG A 182 0.60 0.21 -24.03
N LEU A 183 1.45 -0.53 -23.32
CA LEU A 183 1.12 -1.10 -22.02
C LEU A 183 0.75 0.00 -21.00
N ILE A 184 1.49 1.11 -20.96
CA ILE A 184 1.14 2.26 -20.09
C ILE A 184 -0.22 2.85 -20.47
N THR A 185 -0.50 3.00 -21.76
CA THR A 185 -1.78 3.52 -22.27
C THR A 185 -2.93 2.60 -21.84
N TYR A 186 -2.80 1.29 -22.05
CA TYR A 186 -3.83 0.33 -21.64
C TYR A 186 -3.97 0.26 -20.11
N ALA A 187 -2.87 0.30 -19.35
CA ALA A 187 -2.93 0.37 -17.90
C ALA A 187 -3.70 1.62 -17.42
N THR A 188 -3.46 2.76 -18.07
CA THR A 188 -4.18 4.01 -17.77
C THR A 188 -5.67 3.88 -18.10
N PHE A 189 -6.02 3.25 -19.21
CA PHE A 189 -7.41 2.98 -19.59
C PHE A 189 -8.10 2.05 -18.59
N ILE A 190 -7.44 0.95 -18.19
CA ILE A 190 -7.96 0.03 -17.17
C ILE A 190 -8.23 0.81 -15.87
N MET A 191 -7.25 1.56 -15.36
CA MET A 191 -7.45 2.33 -14.12
C MET A 191 -8.60 3.32 -14.23
N LYS A 192 -8.73 4.03 -15.37
CA LYS A 192 -9.83 4.98 -15.62
C LYS A 192 -11.20 4.29 -15.61
N LYS A 193 -11.33 3.08 -16.14
CA LYS A 193 -12.56 2.27 -16.07
C LYS A 193 -13.02 2.03 -14.61
N TYR A 194 -12.08 1.95 -13.69
CA TYR A 194 -12.31 1.82 -12.23
C TYR A 194 -12.21 3.17 -11.49
N HIS A 195 -12.45 4.29 -12.17
CA HIS A 195 -12.43 5.64 -11.60
C HIS A 195 -11.13 6.03 -10.90
N LEU A 196 -10.02 5.42 -11.30
CA LEU A 196 -8.68 5.71 -10.82
C LEU A 196 -7.85 6.42 -11.89
N ALA A 197 -6.90 7.26 -11.47
CA ALA A 197 -6.04 7.99 -12.40
C ALA A 197 -4.56 7.65 -12.15
N ILE A 198 -3.84 7.27 -13.21
CA ILE A 198 -2.37 7.14 -13.17
C ILE A 198 -1.74 8.52 -13.20
N ASN A 199 -0.71 8.73 -12.38
CA ASN A 199 0.05 9.96 -12.33
C ASN A 199 1.13 9.99 -13.42
N PRO A 200 0.98 10.76 -14.51
CA PRO A 200 1.95 10.74 -15.61
C PRO A 200 3.31 11.32 -15.19
N LYS A 201 3.34 12.24 -14.22
CA LYS A 201 4.60 12.84 -13.73
C LYS A 201 5.45 11.86 -12.92
N LYS A 202 4.85 10.80 -12.37
CA LYS A 202 5.54 9.74 -11.62
C LYS A 202 5.75 8.46 -12.45
N THR A 203 5.08 8.31 -13.59
CA THR A 203 5.28 7.18 -14.50
C THR A 203 6.70 7.17 -15.05
N ARG A 204 7.37 6.02 -14.97
CA ARG A 204 8.77 5.86 -15.40
C ARG A 204 8.98 4.51 -16.06
N ILE A 205 9.72 4.50 -17.18
CA ILE A 205 10.30 3.31 -17.78
C ILE A 205 11.79 3.29 -17.46
N ARG A 206 12.30 2.15 -17.03
CA ARG A 206 13.73 1.91 -16.80
C ARG A 206 14.16 0.62 -17.45
N HIS A 207 15.36 0.62 -17.99
CA HIS A 207 15.98 -0.55 -18.62
C HIS A 207 17.27 -0.92 -17.88
N SER A 208 17.53 -2.23 -17.71
CA SER A 208 18.72 -2.76 -17.01
C SER A 208 20.04 -2.32 -17.67
N LYS A 209 20.06 -2.20 -19.01
CA LYS A 209 21.21 -1.77 -19.80
C LYS A 209 21.70 -0.35 -19.47
N TYR A 210 20.77 0.55 -19.10
CA TYR A 210 21.09 1.95 -18.81
C TYR A 210 21.22 2.25 -17.31
N GLY A 211 21.44 1.23 -16.50
CA GLY A 211 21.67 1.35 -15.08
C GLY A 211 20.71 0.54 -14.24
N ASN A 212 20.87 0.62 -12.91
CA ASN A 212 20.10 -0.18 -11.99
C ASN A 212 18.62 0.24 -11.97
N ARG A 213 17.75 -0.70 -12.30
CA ARG A 213 16.32 -0.54 -12.06
C ARG A 213 16.06 -0.37 -10.56
N LYS A 214 15.09 0.48 -10.22
CA LYS A 214 14.72 0.74 -8.83
C LYS A 214 13.26 0.41 -8.62
N ILE A 215 12.98 -0.41 -7.62
CA ILE A 215 11.63 -0.74 -7.15
C ILE A 215 11.57 -0.36 -5.68
N LEU A 216 10.66 0.52 -5.33
CA LEU A 216 10.46 1.01 -3.95
C LEU A 216 11.76 1.47 -3.25
N GLY A 217 12.70 2.02 -4.03
CA GLY A 217 14.00 2.48 -3.53
C GLY A 217 15.08 1.40 -3.42
N ILE A 218 14.80 0.15 -3.79
CA ILE A 218 15.75 -0.95 -3.88
C ILE A 218 16.27 -1.03 -5.31
N GLN A 219 17.58 -1.20 -5.47
CA GLN A 219 18.21 -1.48 -6.78
C GLN A 219 18.01 -2.96 -7.12
N VAL A 220 17.50 -3.24 -8.32
CA VAL A 220 17.16 -4.58 -8.79
C VAL A 220 17.97 -4.91 -10.04
N GLY A 221 18.76 -5.97 -9.97
CA GLY A 221 19.53 -6.55 -11.05
C GLY A 221 19.43 -8.08 -11.00
N SER A 222 20.55 -8.79 -11.13
CA SER A 222 20.67 -10.20 -10.71
C SER A 222 20.45 -10.36 -9.21
N ASP A 223 20.88 -9.35 -8.45
CA ASP A 223 20.71 -9.27 -7.02
C ASP A 223 20.05 -7.98 -6.58
N LEU A 224 19.54 -7.99 -5.34
CA LEU A 224 19.01 -6.79 -4.72
C LEU A 224 20.11 -6.02 -4.01
N ASN A 225 20.15 -4.70 -4.20
CA ASN A 225 21.10 -3.83 -3.51
C ASN A 225 20.38 -2.67 -2.84
N PRO A 226 20.73 -2.33 -1.59
CA PRO A 226 20.22 -1.13 -0.94
C PRO A 226 20.63 0.11 -1.74
N SER A 227 19.68 0.99 -2.04
CA SER A 227 19.99 2.25 -2.72
C SER A 227 20.96 3.10 -1.89
N ARG A 228 21.70 4.02 -2.53
CA ARG A 228 22.59 4.98 -1.84
C ARG A 228 21.86 5.74 -0.74
N LYS A 229 20.57 6.08 -0.97
CA LYS A 229 19.74 6.77 0.01
C LYS A 229 19.42 5.89 1.22
N LEU A 230 19.12 4.59 1.00
CA LEU A 230 18.90 3.64 2.10
C LEU A 230 20.17 3.42 2.91
N LYS A 231 21.34 3.26 2.25
CA LYS A 231 22.64 3.15 2.91
C LYS A 231 22.96 4.39 3.77
N LYS A 232 22.63 5.61 3.27
CA LYS A 232 22.78 6.85 4.07
C LYS A 232 21.87 6.86 5.28
N LYS A 233 20.60 6.44 5.14
CA LYS A 233 19.65 6.35 6.27
C LYS A 233 20.11 5.35 7.34
N ILE A 234 20.63 4.18 6.94
CA ILE A 234 21.16 3.18 7.87
C ILE A 234 22.35 3.75 8.64
N ARG A 235 23.29 4.41 7.95
CA ARG A 235 24.45 5.07 8.58
C ARG A 235 24.03 6.14 9.56
N ALA A 236 23.10 7.03 9.17
CA ALA A 236 22.58 8.08 10.04
C ALA A 236 21.87 7.51 11.28
N ALA A 237 21.03 6.50 11.12
CA ALA A 237 20.34 5.84 12.24
C ALA A 237 21.31 5.15 13.21
N ARG A 238 22.39 4.54 12.70
CA ARG A 238 23.47 3.96 13.54
C ARG A 238 24.17 5.05 14.35
N HIS A 239 24.54 6.17 13.71
CA HIS A 239 25.20 7.29 14.37
C HIS A 239 24.32 7.93 15.45
N GLN A 240 23.04 8.09 15.17
CA GLN A 240 22.04 8.67 16.09
C GLN A 240 21.57 7.70 17.19
N LYS A 241 22.05 6.45 17.21
CA LYS A 241 21.60 5.37 18.12
C LYS A 241 20.06 5.21 18.16
N ASN A 242 19.39 5.52 17.05
CA ASN A 242 17.93 5.44 16.92
C ASN A 242 17.48 3.98 16.74
N GLY A 243 17.32 3.25 17.86
CA GLY A 243 17.07 1.81 17.91
C GLY A 243 15.87 1.31 17.10
N PRO A 244 14.64 1.86 17.25
CA PRO A 244 13.47 1.39 16.54
C PRO A 244 13.59 1.52 15.02
N SER A 245 14.05 2.67 14.53
CA SER A 245 14.28 2.92 13.09
C SER A 245 15.44 2.10 12.55
N LEU A 246 16.49 1.89 13.35
CA LEU A 246 17.67 1.14 12.95
C LEU A 246 17.35 -0.34 12.75
N GLY A 247 16.58 -0.96 13.64
CA GLY A 247 16.20 -2.38 13.56
C GLY A 247 15.56 -2.72 12.22
N GLY A 248 14.51 -2.00 11.82
CA GLY A 248 13.82 -2.20 10.55
C GLY A 248 14.70 -1.96 9.33
N LEU A 249 15.53 -0.91 9.34
CA LEU A 249 16.44 -0.58 8.23
C LEU A 249 17.56 -1.63 8.07
N VAL A 250 18.12 -2.12 9.16
CA VAL A 250 19.16 -3.16 9.14
C VAL A 250 18.58 -4.50 8.68
N THR A 251 17.40 -4.88 9.18
CA THR A 251 16.70 -6.09 8.74
C THR A 251 16.44 -6.05 7.24
N ALA A 252 15.84 -4.97 6.74
CA ALA A 252 15.63 -4.78 5.29
C ALA A 252 16.93 -4.87 4.49
N SER A 253 18.02 -4.28 5.01
CA SER A 253 19.33 -4.36 4.35
C SER A 253 19.89 -5.79 4.31
N ARG A 254 19.77 -6.55 5.41
CA ARG A 254 20.20 -7.95 5.48
C ARG A 254 19.42 -8.85 4.53
N MET A 255 18.13 -8.66 4.40
CA MET A 255 17.29 -9.41 3.47
C MET A 255 17.68 -9.23 1.99
N MET A 256 18.33 -8.11 1.65
CA MET A 256 18.82 -7.81 0.29
C MET A 256 20.16 -8.47 -0.04
N LEU A 257 20.90 -8.94 0.95
CA LEU A 257 22.20 -9.56 0.71
C LEU A 257 22.03 -11.03 0.28
N PRO A 258 22.91 -11.56 -0.62
CA PRO A 258 22.97 -12.98 -0.91
C PRO A 258 23.18 -13.81 0.37
N LYS A 259 22.59 -15.02 0.43
CA LYS A 259 22.70 -15.90 1.63
C LYS A 259 24.13 -16.16 2.07
N ALA A 260 25.09 -16.19 1.13
CA ALA A 260 26.51 -16.40 1.42
C ALA A 260 27.21 -15.20 2.13
N ARG A 261 26.54 -14.04 2.23
CA ARG A 261 27.09 -12.83 2.88
C ARG A 261 26.25 -12.39 4.09
N ARG A 262 25.37 -13.23 4.57
CA ARG A 262 24.58 -13.03 5.80
C ARG A 262 25.33 -13.62 6.98
#